data_e5a1a7a841d45bebc57ce5928e8a956e
#
_entry.id   e5a1a7a841d45bebc57ce5928e8a956e
#
_cell.length_a   1.000
_cell.length_b   1.000
_cell.length_c   1.000
_cell.angle_alpha   90.00
_cell.angle_beta   90.00
_cell.angle_gamma   90.00
#
_symmetry.space_group_name_H-M   'P 1'
#
loop_
_entity.id
_entity.type
_entity.pdbx_description
1 polymer ?
#
loop_
_entity_poly.entity_id
_entity_poly.type
_entity_poly.pdbx_seq_one_letter_code
_entity_poly.pdbx_strand_id
1 'polypeptide(L)'
;MQTPPLFLQDCGLPQAWTGQSQWCVLETGFGIGLNFLSTWQAWKADPDRPRILHFAACAPFAFSRSEFLQAAANLPGLLPLAQQLAAQWQGLLPGLHRLSFEDGHVLLSLGIGDAQDMLKAQTLVADCVFLTGLSPQHQPPAWDLNTLKAVARCCRRGTRLAAREVAPGVLDGLKQCGFEVINSPCLPADQRMLHAAFNPSWEPKTRRNVRKPLFRESMRCVVIGAGLAGAACAASLARRGWQVTVLDARKAVAGGASGLPVGILAPHVSPDDSALSRLSRQGLRATWQIARSQLREGLDWQASGVLQRRFDSSGALPADWPKAGETWSRFATAADGAMPAPDCALWHGAGGWIKPQKLVHALLAGAGIRTLLGVDIDRLQRIPGVEPLWQVQTASGQCIAEATLVVLAAGFDSAALINRSRVAHSSVTAMPLQAIRGQLAWGVAPRDAILPASPVNGDGSFVPSFPAPQDPASQSGQDLVSHWLMGASFERDVSNDDIKAADQLALLGRLRHLLPATAASLTPAFEDGQARAWAGVRCASPDHLPLVGALDETALPGVHVCTALGSRGLTFALLCAELLAAWLHDEPLPVEKRLAGSLRASRFQKI
;
A
#
# COMPACT_ATOMS: atom_id res chain seq x y z
N MET A 1 9.17 6.27 -39.14
CA MET A 1 8.12 5.76 -38.22
C MET A 1 8.72 4.59 -37.47
N GLN A 2 9.11 4.76 -36.22
CA GLN A 2 9.57 3.62 -35.42
C GLN A 2 8.33 2.76 -35.09
N THR A 3 8.40 1.50 -35.49
CA THR A 3 7.40 0.47 -35.17
C THR A 3 7.23 0.38 -33.65
N PRO A 4 5.98 0.29 -33.12
CA PRO A 4 5.78 0.11 -31.69
C PRO A 4 6.52 -1.14 -31.18
N PRO A 5 6.89 -1.20 -29.91
CA PRO A 5 7.70 -2.29 -29.38
C PRO A 5 7.05 -3.65 -29.66
N LEU A 6 7.74 -4.46 -30.41
CA LEU A 6 7.27 -5.76 -30.93
C LEU A 6 7.02 -6.81 -29.83
N PHE A 7 7.52 -6.59 -28.59
CA PHE A 7 7.40 -7.56 -27.49
C PHE A 7 5.96 -7.99 -27.15
N LEU A 8 4.97 -7.10 -27.32
CA LEU A 8 3.58 -7.45 -27.08
C LEU A 8 3.11 -8.55 -28.03
N GLN A 9 3.29 -8.33 -29.33
CA GLN A 9 2.86 -9.29 -30.38
C GLN A 9 3.63 -10.60 -30.25
N ASP A 10 4.92 -10.54 -29.96
CA ASP A 10 5.79 -11.71 -29.80
C ASP A 10 5.40 -12.57 -28.59
N CYS A 11 4.82 -11.98 -27.57
CA CYS A 11 4.19 -12.70 -26.45
C CYS A 11 2.71 -13.01 -26.68
N GLY A 12 2.17 -12.69 -27.88
CA GLY A 12 0.79 -12.99 -28.29
C GLY A 12 -0.26 -12.09 -27.63
N LEU A 13 0.13 -10.88 -27.16
CA LEU A 13 -0.80 -9.91 -26.62
C LEU A 13 -1.47 -9.10 -27.75
N PRO A 14 -2.76 -8.75 -27.61
CA PRO A 14 -3.64 -8.93 -26.45
C PRO A 14 -4.32 -10.31 -26.34
N GLN A 15 -4.34 -11.13 -27.37
CA GLN A 15 -5.11 -12.39 -27.41
C GLN A 15 -4.77 -13.36 -26.26
N ALA A 16 -3.51 -13.37 -25.81
CA ALA A 16 -3.06 -14.30 -24.77
C ALA A 16 -3.69 -14.05 -23.39
N TRP A 17 -4.17 -12.85 -23.09
CA TRP A 17 -4.83 -12.54 -21.82
C TRP A 17 -6.35 -12.63 -21.84
N THR A 18 -6.96 -12.88 -23.00
CA THR A 18 -8.43 -13.02 -23.12
C THR A 18 -8.94 -14.09 -22.16
N GLY A 19 -9.99 -13.75 -21.41
CA GLY A 19 -10.59 -14.66 -20.41
C GLY A 19 -9.79 -14.82 -19.11
N GLN A 20 -8.65 -14.12 -18.96
CA GLN A 20 -7.89 -14.13 -17.72
C GLN A 20 -8.36 -13.02 -16.77
N SER A 21 -8.48 -13.33 -15.47
CA SER A 21 -8.85 -12.32 -14.46
C SER A 21 -7.72 -11.34 -14.18
N GLN A 22 -6.47 -11.77 -14.37
CA GLN A 22 -5.26 -10.98 -14.21
C GLN A 22 -4.19 -11.45 -15.18
N TRP A 23 -3.26 -10.56 -15.51
CA TRP A 23 -2.11 -10.86 -16.35
C TRP A 23 -0.85 -10.22 -15.79
N CYS A 24 0.26 -10.95 -15.79
CA CYS A 24 1.53 -10.48 -15.26
C CYS A 24 2.61 -10.49 -16.34
N VAL A 25 3.11 -9.30 -16.68
CA VAL A 25 4.30 -9.10 -17.54
C VAL A 25 5.51 -8.91 -16.65
N LEU A 26 6.62 -9.59 -16.96
CA LEU A 26 7.92 -9.33 -16.37
C LEU A 26 8.83 -8.72 -17.45
N GLU A 27 9.33 -7.52 -17.21
CA GLU A 27 10.36 -6.89 -18.02
C GLU A 27 11.68 -6.81 -17.25
N THR A 28 12.75 -7.30 -17.82
CA THR A 28 14.03 -7.39 -17.12
C THR A 28 14.86 -6.12 -17.17
N GLY A 29 14.53 -5.19 -18.07
CA GLY A 29 15.20 -3.89 -18.20
C GLY A 29 14.19 -2.82 -18.59
N PHE A 30 13.62 -2.10 -17.61
CA PHE A 30 12.56 -1.10 -17.82
C PHE A 30 12.89 -0.02 -18.84
N GLY A 31 14.18 0.34 -18.96
CA GLY A 31 14.60 1.43 -19.83
C GLY A 31 13.81 2.70 -19.58
N ILE A 32 13.36 3.34 -20.66
CA ILE A 32 12.52 4.54 -20.60
C ILE A 32 11.02 4.22 -20.54
N GLY A 33 10.64 2.98 -20.21
CA GLY A 33 9.27 2.56 -19.92
C GLY A 33 8.32 2.41 -21.10
N LEU A 34 8.81 2.41 -22.34
CA LEU A 34 7.94 2.33 -23.53
C LEU A 34 7.16 1.02 -23.62
N ASN A 35 7.76 -0.11 -23.22
CA ASN A 35 7.06 -1.39 -23.20
C ASN A 35 5.90 -1.39 -22.19
N PHE A 36 6.11 -0.80 -21.02
CA PHE A 36 5.03 -0.61 -20.03
C PHE A 36 3.91 0.26 -20.59
N LEU A 37 4.24 1.44 -21.15
CA LEU A 37 3.24 2.37 -21.70
C LEU A 37 2.45 1.73 -22.85
N SER A 38 3.13 0.99 -23.73
CA SER A 38 2.47 0.29 -24.85
C SER A 38 1.59 -0.86 -24.36
N THR A 39 2.02 -1.61 -23.34
CA THR A 39 1.21 -2.68 -22.73
C THR A 39 -0.03 -2.09 -22.05
N TRP A 40 0.13 -0.98 -21.33
CA TRP A 40 -0.97 -0.26 -20.71
C TRP A 40 -1.94 0.28 -21.76
N GLN A 41 -1.46 0.89 -22.86
CA GLN A 41 -2.29 1.34 -23.97
C GLN A 41 -3.09 0.18 -24.58
N ALA A 42 -2.44 -0.95 -24.85
CA ALA A 42 -3.10 -2.14 -25.39
C ALA A 42 -4.18 -2.67 -24.42
N TRP A 43 -3.88 -2.70 -23.11
CA TRP A 43 -4.84 -3.08 -22.08
C TRP A 43 -6.07 -2.14 -22.08
N LYS A 44 -5.88 -0.82 -22.21
CA LYS A 44 -6.99 0.13 -22.27
C LYS A 44 -7.86 -0.05 -23.51
N ALA A 45 -7.26 -0.41 -24.63
CA ALA A 45 -7.96 -0.54 -25.92
C ALA A 45 -8.73 -1.87 -26.05
N ASP A 46 -8.40 -2.89 -25.27
CA ASP A 46 -8.99 -4.22 -25.38
C ASP A 46 -10.24 -4.36 -24.49
N PRO A 47 -11.44 -4.62 -25.06
CA PRO A 47 -12.65 -4.89 -24.28
C PRO A 47 -12.57 -6.19 -23.46
N ASP A 48 -11.80 -7.19 -23.93
CA ASP A 48 -11.64 -8.50 -23.30
C ASP A 48 -10.40 -8.56 -22.36
N ARG A 49 -9.90 -7.39 -21.98
CA ARG A 49 -8.73 -7.23 -21.11
C ARG A 49 -8.92 -7.89 -19.74
N PRO A 50 -7.83 -8.37 -19.12
CA PRO A 50 -7.87 -8.85 -17.74
C PRO A 50 -8.28 -7.71 -16.80
N ARG A 51 -8.96 -8.06 -15.72
CA ARG A 51 -9.39 -7.09 -14.70
C ARG A 51 -8.19 -6.33 -14.10
N ILE A 52 -7.07 -7.02 -13.89
CA ILE A 52 -5.84 -6.42 -13.37
C ILE A 52 -4.65 -6.77 -14.27
N LEU A 53 -3.94 -5.73 -14.69
CA LEU A 53 -2.65 -5.85 -15.34
C LEU A 53 -1.53 -5.58 -14.32
N HIS A 54 -0.69 -6.57 -14.10
CA HIS A 54 0.58 -6.44 -13.39
C HIS A 54 1.72 -6.30 -14.39
N PHE A 55 2.53 -5.28 -14.21
CA PHE A 55 3.77 -5.10 -14.95
C PHE A 55 4.92 -5.00 -13.94
N ALA A 56 5.73 -6.04 -13.85
CA ALA A 56 6.91 -6.07 -13.01
C ALA A 56 8.13 -5.75 -13.86
N ALA A 57 8.98 -4.85 -13.39
CA ALA A 57 10.18 -4.48 -14.14
C ALA A 57 11.37 -4.21 -13.22
N CYS A 58 12.59 -4.37 -13.76
CA CYS A 58 13.84 -3.99 -13.12
C CYS A 58 14.49 -2.83 -13.84
N ALA A 59 15.15 -1.94 -13.10
CA ALA A 59 15.94 -0.86 -13.64
C ALA A 59 17.18 -0.64 -12.75
N PRO A 60 18.38 -0.44 -13.31
CA PRO A 60 19.57 -0.20 -12.48
C PRO A 60 19.49 1.13 -11.72
N PHE A 61 18.77 2.09 -12.25
CA PHE A 61 18.46 3.41 -11.66
C PHE A 61 17.14 3.95 -12.23
N ALA A 62 16.56 4.93 -11.55
CA ALA A 62 15.39 5.64 -12.06
C ALA A 62 15.81 6.64 -13.16
N PHE A 63 15.29 6.48 -14.37
CA PHE A 63 15.46 7.43 -15.47
C PHE A 63 14.82 8.78 -15.15
N SER A 64 15.23 9.85 -15.83
CA SER A 64 14.62 11.16 -15.65
C SER A 64 13.22 11.21 -16.28
N ARG A 65 12.34 12.04 -15.70
CA ARG A 65 10.99 12.26 -16.25
C ARG A 65 11.02 12.79 -17.68
N SER A 66 11.99 13.66 -17.98
CA SER A 66 12.14 14.26 -19.30
C SER A 66 12.45 13.22 -20.39
N GLU A 67 13.27 12.23 -20.09
CA GLU A 67 13.66 11.21 -21.07
C GLU A 67 12.46 10.40 -21.57
N PHE A 68 11.63 9.87 -20.66
CA PHE A 68 10.48 9.08 -21.11
C PHE A 68 9.31 9.94 -21.65
N LEU A 69 9.13 11.17 -21.16
CA LEU A 69 8.15 12.11 -21.75
C LEU A 69 8.52 12.48 -23.17
N GLN A 70 9.79 12.76 -23.43
CA GLN A 70 10.29 13.07 -24.77
C GLN A 70 10.15 11.86 -25.70
N ALA A 71 10.48 10.66 -25.22
CA ALA A 71 10.32 9.44 -26.02
C ALA A 71 8.84 9.15 -26.34
N ALA A 72 7.94 9.33 -25.38
CA ALA A 72 6.50 9.11 -25.57
C ALA A 72 5.85 10.16 -26.48
N ALA A 73 6.38 11.39 -26.54
CA ALA A 73 5.84 12.46 -27.38
C ALA A 73 5.82 12.11 -28.88
N ASN A 74 6.75 11.26 -29.32
CA ASN A 74 6.87 10.82 -30.71
C ASN A 74 5.98 9.58 -31.04
N LEU A 75 5.27 9.04 -30.05
CA LEU A 75 4.46 7.83 -30.22
C LEU A 75 2.97 8.14 -29.97
N PRO A 76 2.09 7.89 -30.97
CA PRO A 76 0.67 8.21 -30.87
C PRO A 76 0.02 7.54 -29.65
N GLY A 77 -0.68 8.35 -28.83
CA GLY A 77 -1.44 7.88 -27.67
C GLY A 77 -0.65 7.54 -26.40
N LEU A 78 0.70 7.53 -26.43
CA LEU A 78 1.50 7.22 -25.23
C LEU A 78 1.75 8.44 -24.34
N LEU A 79 1.74 9.65 -24.87
CA LEU A 79 2.05 10.86 -24.11
C LEU A 79 1.13 11.05 -22.89
N PRO A 80 -0.20 10.89 -22.97
CA PRO A 80 -1.08 11.01 -21.79
C PRO A 80 -0.76 9.97 -20.68
N LEU A 81 -0.39 8.75 -21.08
CA LEU A 81 0.01 7.69 -20.13
C LEU A 81 1.38 8.00 -19.51
N ALA A 82 2.32 8.50 -20.30
CA ALA A 82 3.61 8.95 -19.82
C ALA A 82 3.50 10.12 -18.83
N GLN A 83 2.56 11.04 -19.04
CA GLN A 83 2.27 12.12 -18.10
C GLN A 83 1.75 11.58 -16.76
N GLN A 84 0.86 10.59 -16.78
CA GLN A 84 0.38 9.93 -15.57
C GLN A 84 1.51 9.18 -14.85
N LEU A 85 2.39 8.50 -15.58
CA LEU A 85 3.59 7.88 -15.03
C LEU A 85 4.50 8.93 -14.38
N ALA A 86 4.75 10.04 -15.07
CA ALA A 86 5.58 11.16 -14.61
C ALA A 86 5.08 11.76 -13.30
N ALA A 87 3.77 11.86 -13.12
CA ALA A 87 3.16 12.40 -11.90
C ALA A 87 3.49 11.57 -10.65
N GLN A 88 3.76 10.27 -10.82
CA GLN A 88 4.13 9.36 -9.73
C GLN A 88 5.64 9.05 -9.68
N TRP A 89 6.43 9.55 -10.63
CA TRP A 89 7.86 9.24 -10.80
C TRP A 89 8.74 10.12 -9.92
N GLN A 90 8.66 9.92 -8.62
CA GLN A 90 9.43 10.69 -7.63
C GLN A 90 9.78 9.84 -6.41
N GLY A 91 10.92 10.14 -5.78
CA GLY A 91 11.38 9.45 -4.59
C GLY A 91 11.61 7.95 -4.83
N LEU A 92 12.08 7.55 -6.02
CA LEU A 92 12.38 6.17 -6.37
C LEU A 92 13.80 5.84 -5.89
N LEU A 93 13.86 5.34 -4.66
CA LEU A 93 15.09 4.87 -4.00
C LEU A 93 15.44 3.44 -4.45
N PRO A 94 16.67 2.93 -4.20
CA PRO A 94 16.94 1.51 -4.38
C PRO A 94 15.93 0.63 -3.63
N GLY A 95 15.42 -0.40 -4.31
CA GLY A 95 14.39 -1.30 -3.81
C GLY A 95 13.13 -1.36 -4.68
N LEU A 96 12.07 -1.99 -4.17
CA LEU A 96 10.83 -2.20 -4.92
C LEU A 96 9.84 -1.05 -4.70
N HIS A 97 9.23 -0.57 -5.80
CA HIS A 97 8.19 0.46 -5.79
C HIS A 97 6.93 -0.03 -6.50
N ARG A 98 5.76 0.19 -5.89
CA ARG A 98 4.45 -0.06 -6.51
C ARG A 98 3.84 1.27 -6.94
N LEU A 99 3.63 1.43 -8.26
CA LEU A 99 2.86 2.53 -8.85
C LEU A 99 1.52 1.99 -9.36
N SER A 100 0.45 2.75 -9.18
CA SER A 100 -0.92 2.31 -9.46
C SER A 100 -1.61 3.29 -10.39
N PHE A 101 -2.26 2.77 -11.42
CA PHE A 101 -2.97 3.52 -12.45
C PHE A 101 -4.34 2.89 -12.70
N GLU A 102 -5.24 3.61 -13.40
CA GLU A 102 -6.59 3.14 -13.74
C GLU A 102 -7.32 2.61 -12.48
N ASP A 103 -7.35 3.43 -11.42
CA ASP A 103 -7.97 3.09 -10.12
C ASP A 103 -7.48 1.76 -9.51
N GLY A 104 -6.23 1.41 -9.80
CA GLY A 104 -5.58 0.19 -9.30
C GLY A 104 -5.77 -1.05 -10.17
N HIS A 105 -6.24 -0.88 -11.41
CA HIS A 105 -6.34 -1.97 -12.38
C HIS A 105 -5.05 -2.18 -13.19
N VAL A 106 -4.18 -1.17 -13.26
CA VAL A 106 -2.84 -1.27 -13.86
C VAL A 106 -1.79 -1.00 -12.78
N LEU A 107 -0.96 -1.99 -12.49
CA LEU A 107 -0.01 -2.00 -11.38
C LEU A 107 1.41 -2.20 -11.90
N LEU A 108 2.24 -1.18 -11.79
CA LEU A 108 3.68 -1.26 -12.09
C LEU A 108 4.45 -1.55 -10.80
N SER A 109 5.18 -2.69 -10.77
CA SER A 109 6.13 -3.05 -9.73
C SER A 109 7.55 -2.83 -10.26
N LEU A 110 8.19 -1.74 -9.86
CA LEU A 110 9.50 -1.33 -10.36
C LEU A 110 10.58 -1.61 -9.31
N GLY A 111 11.52 -2.51 -9.62
CA GLY A 111 12.71 -2.77 -8.83
C GLY A 111 13.87 -1.88 -9.30
N ILE A 112 14.35 -1.00 -8.42
CA ILE A 112 15.52 -0.15 -8.67
C ILE A 112 16.76 -0.78 -8.03
N GLY A 113 17.73 -1.16 -8.85
CA GLY A 113 18.96 -1.80 -8.41
C GLY A 113 19.42 -2.92 -9.33
N ASP A 114 20.31 -3.79 -8.84
CA ASP A 114 20.76 -4.97 -9.59
C ASP A 114 19.59 -5.89 -9.96
N ALA A 115 19.52 -6.29 -11.24
CA ALA A 115 18.38 -7.04 -11.76
C ALA A 115 18.21 -8.41 -11.06
N GLN A 116 19.32 -9.11 -10.78
CA GLN A 116 19.28 -10.42 -10.11
C GLN A 116 18.74 -10.28 -8.67
N ASP A 117 19.20 -9.25 -7.95
CA ASP A 117 18.77 -9.00 -6.57
C ASP A 117 17.31 -8.56 -6.52
N MET A 118 16.89 -7.69 -7.45
CA MET A 118 15.49 -7.26 -7.55
C MET A 118 14.54 -8.42 -7.90
N LEU A 119 14.93 -9.31 -8.81
CA LEU A 119 14.18 -10.51 -9.14
C LEU A 119 14.10 -11.49 -7.95
N LYS A 120 15.17 -11.64 -7.17
CA LYS A 120 15.17 -12.46 -5.95
C LYS A 120 14.34 -11.86 -4.81
N ALA A 121 14.29 -10.54 -4.74
CA ALA A 121 13.53 -9.82 -3.72
C ALA A 121 12.01 -9.85 -3.97
N GLN A 122 11.58 -10.10 -5.21
CA GLN A 122 10.18 -10.18 -5.59
C GLN A 122 9.58 -11.58 -5.38
N THR A 123 8.26 -11.61 -5.26
CA THR A 123 7.45 -12.84 -5.37
C THR A 123 6.39 -12.58 -6.43
N LEU A 124 6.54 -13.20 -7.59
CA LEU A 124 5.62 -13.07 -8.71
C LEU A 124 5.66 -14.34 -9.58
N VAL A 125 4.60 -14.53 -10.38
CA VAL A 125 4.55 -15.51 -11.46
C VAL A 125 4.17 -14.78 -12.74
N ALA A 126 5.12 -14.71 -13.69
CA ALA A 126 4.92 -14.04 -14.96
C ALA A 126 4.13 -14.93 -15.95
N ASP A 127 3.24 -14.31 -16.71
CA ASP A 127 2.56 -14.92 -17.84
C ASP A 127 3.38 -14.75 -19.12
N CYS A 128 4.11 -13.62 -19.21
CA CYS A 128 5.11 -13.42 -20.25
C CYS A 128 6.31 -12.61 -19.73
N VAL A 129 7.45 -12.75 -20.42
CA VAL A 129 8.71 -12.10 -20.10
C VAL A 129 9.20 -11.32 -21.32
N PHE A 130 9.45 -10.04 -21.14
CA PHE A 130 10.19 -9.19 -22.08
C PHE A 130 11.63 -9.16 -21.59
N LEU A 131 12.50 -9.92 -22.25
CA LEU A 131 13.91 -10.01 -21.90
C LEU A 131 14.65 -8.85 -22.57
N THR A 132 14.78 -7.75 -21.85
CA THR A 132 15.36 -6.47 -22.29
C THR A 132 16.62 -6.13 -21.48
N GLY A 133 17.36 -5.08 -21.88
CA GLY A 133 18.59 -4.69 -21.19
C GLY A 133 19.83 -5.47 -21.63
N LEU A 134 19.76 -6.13 -22.79
CA LEU A 134 20.81 -6.97 -23.37
C LEU A 134 21.82 -6.21 -24.24
N SER A 135 21.89 -4.88 -24.16
CA SER A 135 22.80 -4.13 -25.05
C SER A 135 24.23 -4.65 -24.96
N PRO A 136 24.84 -5.04 -26.10
CA PRO A 136 26.22 -5.53 -26.17
C PRO A 136 27.27 -4.50 -25.71
N GLN A 137 26.87 -3.23 -25.59
CA GLN A 137 27.76 -2.11 -25.25
C GLN A 137 27.95 -1.92 -23.74
N HIS A 138 27.16 -2.60 -22.89
CA HIS A 138 27.27 -2.54 -21.44
C HIS A 138 27.91 -3.84 -20.92
N GLN A 139 29.21 -3.83 -20.68
CA GLN A 139 29.91 -4.87 -19.92
C GLN A 139 29.88 -4.52 -18.43
N PRO A 140 29.67 -5.47 -17.53
CA PRO A 140 29.84 -6.94 -17.58
C PRO A 140 28.59 -7.68 -18.06
N PRO A 141 28.64 -9.03 -18.23
CA PRO A 141 27.54 -9.79 -18.80
C PRO A 141 26.32 -9.69 -17.86
N ALA A 142 25.43 -8.75 -18.16
CA ALA A 142 24.21 -8.49 -17.38
C ALA A 142 23.30 -9.74 -17.27
N TRP A 143 23.56 -10.75 -18.09
CA TRP A 143 22.73 -11.95 -18.22
C TRP A 143 23.56 -13.21 -18.01
N ASP A 144 24.18 -13.31 -16.85
CA ASP A 144 24.78 -14.54 -16.41
C ASP A 144 23.72 -15.62 -16.11
N LEU A 145 24.17 -16.85 -15.98
CA LEU A 145 23.27 -17.97 -15.67
C LEU A 145 22.48 -17.77 -14.37
N ASN A 146 22.99 -17.05 -13.41
CA ASN A 146 22.30 -16.81 -12.13
C ASN A 146 21.13 -15.82 -12.28
N THR A 147 21.31 -14.80 -13.11
CA THR A 147 20.24 -13.85 -13.47
C THR A 147 19.15 -14.56 -14.29
N LEU A 148 19.52 -15.41 -15.27
CA LEU A 148 18.55 -16.20 -16.02
C LEU A 148 17.80 -17.21 -15.12
N LYS A 149 18.46 -17.81 -14.14
CA LYS A 149 17.79 -18.63 -13.10
C LYS A 149 16.84 -17.81 -12.24
N ALA A 150 17.14 -16.53 -11.96
CA ALA A 150 16.24 -15.66 -11.25
C ALA A 150 14.99 -15.33 -12.08
N VAL A 151 15.13 -15.11 -13.39
CA VAL A 151 13.99 -14.98 -14.33
C VAL A 151 13.15 -16.26 -14.35
N ALA A 152 13.79 -17.43 -14.54
CA ALA A 152 13.10 -18.72 -14.58
C ALA A 152 12.27 -19.01 -13.31
N ARG A 153 12.74 -18.57 -12.12
CA ARG A 153 11.96 -18.66 -10.87
C ARG A 153 10.69 -17.82 -10.87
N CYS A 154 10.62 -16.80 -11.70
CA CYS A 154 9.43 -15.98 -11.88
C CYS A 154 8.48 -16.55 -12.95
N CYS A 155 8.81 -17.67 -13.59
CA CYS A 155 8.04 -18.30 -14.65
C CYS A 155 7.27 -19.52 -14.19
N ARG A 156 6.22 -19.87 -14.92
CA ARG A 156 5.48 -21.13 -14.83
C ARG A 156 5.48 -21.82 -16.19
N ARG A 157 5.13 -23.11 -16.25
CA ARG A 157 4.98 -23.78 -17.55
C ARG A 157 4.05 -22.99 -18.46
N GLY A 158 4.49 -22.78 -19.70
CA GLY A 158 3.78 -21.97 -20.69
C GLY A 158 4.05 -20.47 -20.63
N THR A 159 4.83 -19.95 -19.66
CA THR A 159 5.29 -18.54 -19.69
C THR A 159 6.05 -18.27 -20.99
N ARG A 160 5.57 -17.32 -21.79
CA ARG A 160 6.22 -16.92 -23.05
C ARG A 160 7.33 -15.93 -22.77
N LEU A 161 8.42 -16.00 -23.54
CA LEU A 161 9.54 -15.08 -23.47
C LEU A 161 9.85 -14.54 -24.86
N ALA A 162 10.02 -13.23 -24.95
CA ALA A 162 10.50 -12.55 -26.13
C ALA A 162 11.77 -11.76 -25.81
N ALA A 163 12.77 -11.81 -26.71
CA ALA A 163 14.02 -11.06 -26.59
C ALA A 163 14.51 -10.59 -27.95
N ARG A 164 15.23 -9.47 -27.99
CA ARG A 164 15.95 -8.97 -29.17
C ARG A 164 17.44 -9.20 -29.03
N GLU A 165 18.13 -9.48 -30.16
CA GLU A 165 19.58 -9.52 -30.26
C GLU A 165 20.26 -10.28 -29.13
N VAL A 166 19.97 -11.57 -29.02
CA VAL A 166 20.47 -12.42 -27.93
C VAL A 166 21.84 -12.99 -28.28
N ALA A 167 22.83 -12.76 -27.42
CA ALA A 167 24.12 -13.38 -27.52
C ALA A 167 24.04 -14.92 -27.38
N PRO A 168 24.90 -15.70 -28.10
CA PRO A 168 24.84 -17.17 -28.03
C PRO A 168 24.86 -17.75 -26.60
N GLY A 169 25.68 -17.19 -25.71
CA GLY A 169 25.76 -17.64 -24.31
C GLY A 169 24.46 -17.44 -23.50
N VAL A 170 23.67 -16.41 -23.84
CA VAL A 170 22.34 -16.19 -23.21
C VAL A 170 21.35 -17.25 -23.69
N LEU A 171 21.42 -17.61 -24.97
CA LEU A 171 20.57 -18.66 -25.55
C LEU A 171 20.79 -20.01 -24.85
N ASP A 172 22.06 -20.39 -24.66
CA ASP A 172 22.41 -21.63 -23.95
C ASP A 172 21.99 -21.58 -22.48
N GLY A 173 22.15 -20.42 -21.84
CA GLY A 173 21.68 -20.19 -20.48
C GLY A 173 20.16 -20.33 -20.34
N LEU A 174 19.37 -19.82 -21.29
CA LEU A 174 17.91 -19.96 -21.31
C LEU A 174 17.52 -21.45 -21.43
N LYS A 175 18.15 -22.20 -22.34
CA LYS A 175 17.91 -23.65 -22.47
C LYS A 175 18.23 -24.38 -21.17
N GLN A 176 19.36 -24.08 -20.53
CA GLN A 176 19.73 -24.67 -19.22
C GLN A 176 18.73 -24.31 -18.13
N CYS A 177 18.07 -23.16 -18.23
CA CYS A 177 17.03 -22.72 -17.30
C CYS A 177 15.63 -23.29 -17.60
N GLY A 178 15.49 -24.14 -18.63
CA GLY A 178 14.23 -24.81 -18.97
C GLY A 178 13.36 -24.06 -19.96
N PHE A 179 13.92 -23.13 -20.72
CA PHE A 179 13.22 -22.50 -21.83
C PHE A 179 13.43 -23.29 -23.12
N GLU A 180 12.34 -23.63 -23.78
CA GLU A 180 12.34 -24.14 -25.14
C GLU A 180 12.32 -22.98 -26.13
N VAL A 181 13.34 -22.91 -26.98
CA VAL A 181 13.46 -21.85 -27.98
C VAL A 181 12.62 -22.21 -29.19
N ILE A 182 11.69 -21.34 -29.53
CA ILE A 182 10.84 -21.45 -30.71
C ILE A 182 11.47 -20.56 -31.78
N ASN A 183 12.17 -21.11 -32.74
CA ASN A 183 12.80 -20.35 -33.83
C ASN A 183 11.72 -19.79 -34.77
N SER A 184 11.77 -18.46 -35.01
CA SER A 184 11.03 -17.84 -36.11
C SER A 184 11.96 -17.79 -37.35
N PRO A 185 11.63 -18.49 -38.45
CA PRO A 185 12.62 -18.74 -39.55
C PRO A 185 12.81 -17.58 -40.54
N CYS A 186 12.13 -16.45 -40.47
CA CYS A 186 11.94 -15.58 -41.63
C CYS A 186 12.32 -14.11 -41.50
N LEU A 187 13.20 -13.70 -40.55
CA LEU A 187 13.60 -12.29 -40.46
C LEU A 187 15.09 -12.09 -40.72
N PRO A 188 15.52 -10.92 -41.32
CA PRO A 188 16.91 -10.52 -41.44
C PRO A 188 17.64 -10.57 -40.08
N ALA A 189 18.94 -10.76 -40.08
CA ALA A 189 19.72 -10.99 -38.86
C ALA A 189 19.62 -9.85 -37.83
N ASP A 190 19.42 -8.63 -38.29
CA ASP A 190 19.22 -7.39 -37.51
C ASP A 190 17.82 -7.24 -36.88
N GLN A 191 16.87 -8.08 -37.27
CA GLN A 191 15.49 -8.07 -36.80
C GLN A 191 15.06 -9.38 -36.10
N ARG A 192 16.01 -10.26 -35.81
CA ARG A 192 15.72 -11.56 -35.20
C ARG A 192 15.24 -11.40 -33.79
N MET A 193 13.95 -11.72 -33.58
CA MET A 193 13.37 -11.90 -32.26
C MET A 193 13.57 -13.34 -31.81
N LEU A 194 14.02 -13.51 -30.56
CA LEU A 194 14.01 -14.79 -29.89
C LEU A 194 12.65 -14.98 -29.22
N HIS A 195 12.00 -16.07 -29.56
CA HIS A 195 10.79 -16.55 -28.89
C HIS A 195 11.13 -17.82 -28.12
N ALA A 196 10.71 -17.89 -26.88
CA ALA A 196 10.86 -19.07 -26.07
C ALA A 196 9.63 -19.27 -25.16
N ALA A 197 9.43 -20.51 -24.73
CA ALA A 197 8.45 -20.87 -23.72
C ALA A 197 9.12 -21.59 -22.56
N PHE A 198 8.74 -21.26 -21.33
CA PHE A 198 9.26 -21.96 -20.17
C PHE A 198 8.58 -23.32 -20.05
N ASN A 199 9.31 -24.37 -20.37
CA ASN A 199 8.86 -25.77 -20.33
C ASN A 199 9.97 -26.70 -19.83
N PRO A 200 10.34 -26.61 -18.54
CA PRO A 200 11.42 -27.43 -17.99
C PRO A 200 11.07 -28.92 -17.99
N SER A 201 12.09 -29.76 -18.24
CA SER A 201 11.96 -31.24 -18.16
C SER A 201 11.77 -31.75 -16.73
N TRP A 202 12.03 -30.92 -15.71
CA TRP A 202 11.84 -31.25 -14.29
C TRP A 202 10.58 -30.62 -13.74
N GLU A 203 10.02 -31.21 -12.67
CA GLU A 203 8.95 -30.55 -11.92
C GLU A 203 9.54 -29.44 -11.01
N PRO A 204 9.12 -28.19 -11.21
CA PRO A 204 9.53 -27.11 -10.31
C PRO A 204 9.08 -27.41 -8.88
N LYS A 205 10.02 -27.39 -7.93
CA LYS A 205 9.77 -27.70 -6.51
C LYS A 205 8.77 -26.77 -5.80
N THR A 206 8.31 -25.75 -6.47
CA THR A 206 7.36 -24.78 -5.92
C THR A 206 5.96 -25.01 -6.48
N ARG A 207 4.92 -24.96 -5.63
CA ARG A 207 3.49 -25.05 -5.96
C ARG A 207 2.99 -23.99 -6.96
N ARG A 208 3.89 -23.25 -7.61
CA ARG A 208 3.64 -22.12 -8.52
C ARG A 208 3.16 -22.51 -9.92
N ASN A 209 3.07 -23.80 -10.22
CA ASN A 209 2.75 -24.25 -11.58
C ASN A 209 1.26 -24.17 -11.95
N VAL A 210 0.41 -24.05 -10.97
CA VAL A 210 -1.03 -23.88 -11.21
C VAL A 210 -1.45 -22.67 -10.41
N ARG A 211 -1.88 -21.59 -11.08
CA ARG A 211 -2.77 -20.63 -10.40
C ARG A 211 -3.90 -21.48 -9.85
N LYS A 212 -3.92 -21.69 -8.55
CA LYS A 212 -5.12 -22.23 -7.94
C LYS A 212 -6.21 -21.25 -8.32
N PRO A 213 -7.26 -21.65 -9.04
CA PRO A 213 -8.43 -20.82 -9.14
C PRO A 213 -8.95 -20.68 -7.71
N LEU A 214 -8.54 -19.60 -7.04
CA LEU A 214 -9.12 -19.20 -5.77
C LEU A 214 -10.59 -18.90 -6.11
N PHE A 215 -11.47 -19.87 -5.79
CA PHE A 215 -12.92 -19.69 -5.82
C PHE A 215 -13.55 -19.58 -7.22
N ARG A 216 -14.03 -20.68 -7.77
CA ARG A 216 -14.71 -20.75 -9.08
C ARG A 216 -16.14 -20.20 -9.08
N GLU A 217 -16.81 -20.12 -7.94
CA GLU A 217 -18.22 -19.68 -7.85
C GLU A 217 -18.40 -18.75 -6.64
N SER A 218 -18.96 -17.55 -6.87
CA SER A 218 -19.28 -16.50 -5.89
C SER A 218 -18.17 -16.21 -4.85
N MET A 219 -17.16 -15.44 -5.26
CA MET A 219 -16.15 -14.88 -4.33
C MET A 219 -16.83 -13.95 -3.31
N ARG A 220 -17.31 -14.49 -2.18
CA ARG A 220 -17.93 -13.75 -1.10
C ARG A 220 -16.94 -13.58 0.06
N CYS A 221 -16.76 -12.33 0.45
CA CYS A 221 -15.93 -11.95 1.58
C CYS A 221 -16.73 -11.18 2.62
N VAL A 222 -16.50 -11.47 3.89
CA VAL A 222 -16.95 -10.63 4.99
C VAL A 222 -15.74 -9.94 5.60
N VAL A 223 -15.81 -8.62 5.76
CA VAL A 223 -14.82 -7.79 6.47
C VAL A 223 -15.47 -7.30 7.76
N ILE A 224 -14.86 -7.57 8.90
CA ILE A 224 -15.35 -7.14 10.22
C ILE A 224 -14.54 -5.93 10.69
N GLY A 225 -15.17 -4.78 10.72
CA GLY A 225 -14.62 -3.45 11.01
C GLY A 225 -14.67 -2.52 9.80
N ALA A 226 -15.39 -1.40 9.90
CA ALA A 226 -15.53 -0.36 8.87
C ALA A 226 -14.58 0.84 9.11
N GLY A 227 -13.41 0.60 9.70
CA GLY A 227 -12.31 1.56 9.81
C GLY A 227 -11.40 1.55 8.59
N LEU A 228 -10.26 2.28 8.64
CA LEU A 228 -9.28 2.37 7.55
C LEU A 228 -8.82 0.99 7.05
N ALA A 229 -8.50 0.06 7.96
CA ALA A 229 -8.03 -1.27 7.59
C ALA A 229 -9.10 -2.06 6.82
N GLY A 230 -10.33 -2.09 7.36
CA GLY A 230 -11.43 -2.83 6.73
C GLY A 230 -11.86 -2.22 5.40
N ALA A 231 -11.98 -0.89 5.33
CA ALA A 231 -12.31 -0.18 4.10
C ALA A 231 -11.27 -0.42 3.00
N ALA A 232 -9.98 -0.37 3.35
CA ALA A 232 -8.89 -0.66 2.41
C ALA A 232 -8.94 -2.11 1.91
N CYS A 233 -9.16 -3.10 2.81
CA CYS A 233 -9.31 -4.50 2.44
C CYS A 233 -10.54 -4.71 1.54
N ALA A 234 -11.68 -4.11 1.88
CA ALA A 234 -12.89 -4.20 1.09
C ALA A 234 -12.70 -3.67 -0.33
N ALA A 235 -12.10 -2.47 -0.47
CA ALA A 235 -11.82 -1.87 -1.77
C ALA A 235 -10.83 -2.71 -2.60
N SER A 236 -9.76 -3.21 -1.97
CA SER A 236 -8.75 -4.03 -2.64
C SER A 236 -9.32 -5.36 -3.15
N LEU A 237 -10.15 -6.02 -2.35
CA LEU A 237 -10.80 -7.29 -2.72
C LEU A 237 -11.92 -7.07 -3.76
N ALA A 238 -12.75 -6.05 -3.61
CA ALA A 238 -13.82 -5.73 -4.57
C ALA A 238 -13.25 -5.43 -5.97
N ARG A 239 -12.12 -4.70 -6.05
CA ARG A 239 -11.40 -4.46 -7.30
C ARG A 239 -10.99 -5.77 -8.00
N ARG A 240 -10.74 -6.84 -7.23
CA ARG A 240 -10.42 -8.18 -7.73
C ARG A 240 -11.65 -9.07 -7.98
N GLY A 241 -12.86 -8.49 -7.81
CA GLY A 241 -14.14 -9.14 -8.13
C GLY A 241 -14.84 -9.83 -6.99
N TRP A 242 -14.37 -9.64 -5.74
CA TRP A 242 -15.09 -10.12 -4.57
C TRP A 242 -16.37 -9.32 -4.34
N GLN A 243 -17.42 -10.04 -3.94
CA GLN A 243 -18.59 -9.42 -3.31
C GLN A 243 -18.29 -9.30 -1.82
N VAL A 244 -18.11 -8.07 -1.35
CA VAL A 244 -17.64 -7.80 0.01
C VAL A 244 -18.77 -7.25 0.87
N THR A 245 -19.05 -7.91 2.00
CA THR A 245 -19.92 -7.37 3.03
C THR A 245 -19.06 -6.86 4.19
N VAL A 246 -19.12 -5.57 4.48
CA VAL A 246 -18.42 -4.94 5.62
C VAL A 246 -19.40 -4.82 6.77
N LEU A 247 -19.00 -5.32 7.95
CA LEU A 247 -19.80 -5.29 9.19
C LEU A 247 -19.09 -4.44 10.23
N ASP A 248 -19.83 -3.60 10.95
CA ASP A 248 -19.30 -2.82 12.08
C ASP A 248 -20.34 -2.69 13.20
N ALA A 249 -19.90 -2.85 14.44
CA ALA A 249 -20.75 -2.69 15.63
C ALA A 249 -21.19 -1.23 15.83
N ARG A 250 -20.40 -0.26 15.36
CA ARG A 250 -20.73 1.16 15.45
C ARG A 250 -21.76 1.55 14.38
N LYS A 251 -22.52 2.62 14.65
CA LYS A 251 -23.59 3.12 13.77
C LYS A 251 -23.08 3.96 12.60
N ALA A 252 -21.77 4.25 12.55
CA ALA A 252 -21.15 5.01 11.49
C ALA A 252 -19.84 4.35 11.05
N VAL A 253 -19.49 4.47 9.77
CA VAL A 253 -18.15 4.09 9.26
C VAL A 253 -17.10 4.97 9.91
N ALA A 254 -15.88 4.44 10.01
CA ALA A 254 -14.77 5.13 10.70
C ALA A 254 -15.09 5.49 12.17
N GLY A 255 -16.05 4.84 12.81
CA GLY A 255 -16.50 5.18 14.16
C GLY A 255 -15.48 4.94 15.29
N GLY A 256 -14.41 4.16 15.05
CA GLY A 256 -13.30 3.93 15.99
C GLY A 256 -12.13 4.90 15.80
N ALA A 257 -10.90 4.40 15.92
CA ALA A 257 -9.66 5.18 15.76
C ALA A 257 -9.54 5.92 14.42
N SER A 258 -10.27 5.49 13.40
CA SER A 258 -10.34 6.14 12.09
C SER A 258 -11.25 7.38 12.07
N GLY A 259 -11.92 7.70 13.17
CA GLY A 259 -12.85 8.83 13.31
C GLY A 259 -12.18 10.16 13.63
N LEU A 260 -10.86 10.23 13.77
CA LEU A 260 -10.18 11.50 14.05
C LEU A 260 -10.44 12.53 12.92
N PRO A 261 -10.58 13.83 13.26
CA PRO A 261 -10.94 14.87 12.30
C PRO A 261 -9.96 14.99 11.14
N VAL A 262 -8.66 14.92 11.43
CA VAL A 262 -7.57 14.98 10.47
C VAL A 262 -6.35 14.24 11.03
N GLY A 263 -5.58 13.57 10.18
CA GLY A 263 -4.34 12.91 10.56
C GLY A 263 -3.16 13.35 9.70
N ILE A 264 -1.95 13.32 10.27
CA ILE A 264 -0.72 13.60 9.56
C ILE A 264 -0.22 12.33 8.85
N LEU A 265 0.20 12.49 7.61
CA LEU A 265 0.97 11.53 6.85
C LEU A 265 2.42 12.01 6.75
N ALA A 266 3.35 11.25 7.33
CA ALA A 266 4.78 11.51 7.20
C ALA A 266 5.55 10.18 7.18
N PRO A 267 6.65 10.07 6.42
CA PRO A 267 7.47 8.86 6.44
C PRO A 267 8.16 8.71 7.80
N HIS A 268 8.37 7.47 8.22
CA HIS A 268 9.30 7.18 9.30
C HIS A 268 10.72 7.25 8.74
N VAL A 269 11.64 7.76 9.54
CA VAL A 269 13.07 7.87 9.21
C VAL A 269 13.90 7.29 10.35
N SER A 270 14.90 6.51 9.98
CA SER A 270 15.91 5.98 10.91
C SER A 270 17.28 5.94 10.23
N PRO A 271 18.40 6.04 10.99
CA PRO A 271 19.74 6.05 10.41
C PRO A 271 20.12 4.80 9.63
N ASP A 272 19.48 3.66 9.92
CA ASP A 272 19.69 2.34 9.31
C ASP A 272 18.71 2.04 8.18
N ASP A 273 17.88 3.00 7.77
CA ASP A 273 16.76 2.80 6.82
C ASP A 273 15.93 1.53 7.11
N SER A 274 15.51 1.39 8.36
CA SER A 274 14.83 0.21 8.91
C SER A 274 13.64 -0.26 8.06
N ALA A 275 13.18 -1.49 8.32
CA ALA A 275 11.98 -2.02 7.68
C ALA A 275 10.77 -1.08 7.83
N LEU A 276 10.62 -0.44 8.99
CA LEU A 276 9.55 0.54 9.24
C LEU A 276 9.70 1.78 8.34
N SER A 277 10.93 2.30 8.14
CA SER A 277 11.20 3.44 7.26
C SER A 277 10.82 3.11 5.81
N ARG A 278 11.27 1.96 5.30
CA ARG A 278 10.99 1.49 3.94
C ARG A 278 9.50 1.23 3.71
N LEU A 279 8.84 0.52 4.63
CA LEU A 279 7.40 0.24 4.58
C LEU A 279 6.57 1.53 4.66
N SER A 280 6.98 2.50 5.49
CA SER A 280 6.23 3.76 5.62
C SER A 280 6.22 4.56 4.33
N ARG A 281 7.33 4.63 3.59
CA ARG A 281 7.40 5.29 2.28
C ARG A 281 6.48 4.62 1.25
N GLN A 282 6.43 3.28 1.22
CA GLN A 282 5.52 2.56 0.33
C GLN A 282 4.05 2.78 0.71
N GLY A 283 3.76 2.78 2.00
CA GLY A 283 2.42 3.06 2.50
C GLY A 283 1.95 4.49 2.21
N LEU A 284 2.83 5.49 2.40
CA LEU A 284 2.54 6.87 2.01
C LEU A 284 2.21 6.97 0.51
N ARG A 285 3.03 6.34 -0.34
CA ARG A 285 2.81 6.32 -1.78
C ARG A 285 1.43 5.76 -2.11
N ALA A 286 1.07 4.62 -1.53
CA ALA A 286 -0.23 3.99 -1.75
C ALA A 286 -1.39 4.91 -1.31
N THR A 287 -1.26 5.57 -0.17
CA THR A 287 -2.30 6.48 0.34
C THR A 287 -2.46 7.72 -0.54
N TRP A 288 -1.35 8.35 -0.95
CA TRP A 288 -1.42 9.50 -1.84
C TRP A 288 -1.95 9.16 -3.24
N GLN A 289 -1.70 7.96 -3.75
CA GLN A 289 -2.29 7.51 -5.02
C GLN A 289 -3.82 7.50 -4.94
N ILE A 290 -4.40 6.93 -3.89
CA ILE A 290 -5.85 6.92 -3.69
C ILE A 290 -6.40 8.31 -3.36
N ALA A 291 -5.71 9.09 -2.52
CA ALA A 291 -6.17 10.44 -2.19
C ALA A 291 -6.29 11.32 -3.44
N ARG A 292 -5.29 11.27 -4.34
CA ARG A 292 -5.31 12.04 -5.59
C ARG A 292 -6.38 11.61 -6.57
N SER A 293 -6.76 10.33 -6.60
CA SER A 293 -7.79 9.83 -7.52
C SER A 293 -9.22 9.98 -6.98
N GLN A 294 -9.42 9.95 -5.65
CA GLN A 294 -10.75 9.81 -5.07
C GLN A 294 -11.16 10.93 -4.11
N LEU A 295 -10.23 11.79 -3.67
CA LEU A 295 -10.47 12.84 -2.70
C LEU A 295 -10.14 14.22 -3.25
N ARG A 296 -10.73 15.26 -2.65
CA ARG A 296 -10.53 16.65 -3.08
C ARG A 296 -9.37 17.30 -2.35
N GLU A 297 -8.35 17.70 -3.11
CA GLU A 297 -7.20 18.45 -2.56
C GLU A 297 -7.63 19.78 -1.95
N GLY A 298 -6.96 20.18 -0.87
CA GLY A 298 -7.30 21.39 -0.10
C GLY A 298 -8.52 21.25 0.80
N LEU A 299 -9.36 20.23 0.58
CA LEU A 299 -10.58 20.01 1.36
C LEU A 299 -10.52 18.71 2.18
N ASP A 300 -10.17 17.60 1.57
CA ASP A 300 -10.14 16.28 2.20
C ASP A 300 -8.70 15.86 2.54
N TRP A 301 -7.72 16.40 1.84
CA TRP A 301 -6.29 16.17 2.03
C TRP A 301 -5.45 17.30 1.46
N GLN A 302 -4.18 17.38 1.88
CA GLN A 302 -3.18 18.27 1.28
C GLN A 302 -1.77 17.73 1.47
N ALA A 303 -0.97 17.70 0.39
CA ALA A 303 0.45 17.40 0.42
C ALA A 303 1.25 18.68 0.76
N SER A 304 1.11 19.15 2.00
CA SER A 304 1.69 20.41 2.49
C SER A 304 3.14 20.30 2.96
N GLY A 305 3.72 19.10 2.92
CA GLY A 305 4.91 18.78 3.70
C GLY A 305 4.60 18.61 5.19
N VAL A 306 5.58 18.15 5.94
CA VAL A 306 5.52 18.03 7.41
C VAL A 306 6.88 18.37 7.99
N LEU A 307 6.92 19.29 8.96
CA LEU A 307 8.11 19.58 9.76
C LEU A 307 8.18 18.58 10.93
N GLN A 308 9.24 17.82 11.06
CA GLN A 308 9.50 16.99 12.23
C GLN A 308 10.55 17.64 13.12
N ARG A 309 10.15 18.08 14.30
CA ARG A 309 11.07 18.55 15.34
C ARG A 309 11.61 17.36 16.13
N ARG A 310 12.91 17.32 16.30
CA ARG A 310 13.59 16.32 17.13
C ARG A 310 14.21 17.00 18.33
N PHE A 311 14.04 16.38 19.46
CA PHE A 311 14.56 16.90 20.74
C PHE A 311 15.78 16.08 21.20
N ASP A 312 16.21 15.10 20.38
CA ASP A 312 17.39 14.29 20.56
C ASP A 312 18.42 14.58 19.45
N SER A 313 19.69 14.46 19.76
CA SER A 313 20.81 14.68 18.84
C SER A 313 21.15 13.46 17.97
N SER A 314 20.35 12.39 18.00
CA SER A 314 20.62 11.19 17.21
C SER A 314 20.48 11.48 15.71
N GLY A 315 21.43 11.02 14.90
CA GLY A 315 21.38 11.14 13.43
C GLY A 315 20.07 10.60 12.89
N ALA A 316 19.39 11.39 12.06
CA ALA A 316 18.03 11.07 11.61
C ALA A 316 17.96 10.41 10.24
N LEU A 317 18.87 10.80 9.35
CA LEU A 317 18.95 10.27 7.98
C LEU A 317 20.11 9.26 7.89
N PRO A 318 19.99 8.24 7.01
CA PRO A 318 21.13 7.39 6.66
C PRO A 318 22.33 8.22 6.18
N ALA A 319 23.55 7.77 6.49
CA ALA A 319 24.76 8.50 6.12
C ALA A 319 24.94 8.62 4.58
N ASP A 320 24.43 7.63 3.84
CA ASP A 320 24.46 7.53 2.38
C ASP A 320 23.12 7.92 1.75
N TRP A 321 22.32 8.80 2.42
CA TRP A 321 20.99 9.19 1.94
C TRP A 321 21.09 9.85 0.57
N PRO A 322 20.53 9.22 -0.50
CA PRO A 322 20.72 9.74 -1.85
C PRO A 322 19.82 10.95 -2.11
N LYS A 323 20.18 11.77 -3.11
CA LYS A 323 19.41 12.95 -3.53
C LYS A 323 17.94 12.64 -3.83
N ALA A 324 17.64 11.48 -4.42
CA ALA A 324 16.25 11.04 -4.62
C ALA A 324 15.47 10.86 -3.32
N GLY A 325 16.15 10.62 -2.21
CA GLY A 325 15.58 10.51 -0.87
C GLY A 325 15.11 11.83 -0.29
N GLU A 326 15.66 12.97 -0.74
CA GLU A 326 15.27 14.31 -0.28
C GLU A 326 13.79 14.61 -0.57
N THR A 327 13.21 13.97 -1.59
CA THR A 327 11.76 14.01 -1.85
C THR A 327 10.97 13.48 -0.65
N TRP A 328 11.48 12.48 0.05
CA TRP A 328 10.86 11.92 1.24
C TRP A 328 11.20 12.74 2.46
N SER A 329 12.51 12.90 2.71
CA SER A 329 13.00 13.53 3.94
C SER A 329 14.37 14.15 3.70
N ARG A 330 14.57 15.35 4.22
CA ARG A 330 15.84 16.08 4.27
C ARG A 330 15.94 16.88 5.55
N PHE A 331 17.09 17.38 5.87
CA PHE A 331 17.21 18.38 6.93
C PHE A 331 16.38 19.62 6.57
N ALA A 332 15.67 20.13 7.56
CA ALA A 332 14.84 21.32 7.37
C ALA A 332 15.71 22.58 7.25
N THR A 333 15.24 23.52 6.44
CA THR A 333 15.84 24.84 6.26
C THR A 333 14.90 25.93 6.78
N ALA A 334 15.37 27.16 6.92
CA ALA A 334 14.52 28.28 7.33
C ALA A 334 13.31 28.50 6.40
N ALA A 335 13.40 28.07 5.13
CA ALA A 335 12.30 28.18 4.17
C ALA A 335 11.18 27.16 4.38
N ASP A 336 11.41 26.12 5.17
CA ASP A 336 10.42 25.04 5.40
C ASP A 336 9.44 25.33 6.54
N GLY A 337 9.61 26.45 7.23
CA GLY A 337 8.68 26.88 8.27
C GLY A 337 9.08 28.27 8.79
N ALA A 338 8.11 29.07 9.10
CA ALA A 338 8.32 30.44 9.64
C ALA A 338 9.00 30.46 11.03
N MET A 339 9.27 29.32 11.63
CA MET A 339 9.91 29.18 12.94
C MET A 339 11.37 28.78 12.78
N PRO A 340 12.30 29.33 13.58
CA PRO A 340 13.68 28.84 13.60
C PRO A 340 13.69 27.34 13.85
N ALA A 341 14.12 26.56 12.86
CA ALA A 341 14.24 25.12 13.01
C ALA A 341 15.40 24.84 13.99
N PRO A 342 15.22 24.02 15.03
CA PRO A 342 16.36 23.51 15.78
C PRO A 342 17.26 22.70 14.86
N ASP A 343 18.56 22.64 15.14
CA ASP A 343 19.61 22.01 14.30
C ASP A 343 19.35 20.55 13.88
N CYS A 344 18.31 19.90 14.42
CA CYS A 344 17.92 18.51 14.17
C CYS A 344 16.54 18.34 13.51
N ALA A 345 15.93 19.39 12.95
CA ALA A 345 14.62 19.28 12.33
C ALA A 345 14.70 18.63 10.94
N LEU A 346 13.72 17.80 10.62
CA LEU A 346 13.57 17.20 9.29
C LEU A 346 12.36 17.79 8.57
N TRP A 347 12.51 17.97 7.28
CA TRP A 347 11.42 18.28 6.38
C TRP A 347 11.02 17.05 5.58
N HIS A 348 9.76 16.64 5.68
CA HIS A 348 9.17 15.54 4.93
C HIS A 348 8.36 16.11 3.76
N GLY A 349 9.01 16.32 2.62
CA GLY A 349 8.38 16.93 1.44
C GLY A 349 7.19 16.14 0.88
N ALA A 350 7.24 14.82 1.00
CA ALA A 350 6.13 13.93 0.63
C ALA A 350 5.05 13.79 1.72
N GLY A 351 5.16 14.53 2.83
CA GLY A 351 4.20 14.52 3.92
C GLY A 351 3.00 15.45 3.69
N GLY A 352 2.06 15.41 4.62
CA GLY A 352 0.88 16.27 4.59
C GLY A 352 -0.19 15.83 5.58
N TRP A 353 -1.41 16.24 5.36
CA TRP A 353 -2.55 15.83 6.17
C TRP A 353 -3.68 15.25 5.32
N ILE A 354 -4.51 14.40 5.92
CA ILE A 354 -5.68 13.77 5.29
C ILE A 354 -6.76 13.53 6.34
N LYS A 355 -8.04 13.64 5.92
CA LYS A 355 -9.21 13.28 6.74
C LYS A 355 -9.50 11.79 6.59
N PRO A 356 -9.26 10.96 7.62
CA PRO A 356 -9.40 9.52 7.50
C PRO A 356 -10.83 9.08 7.18
N GLN A 357 -11.83 9.77 7.75
CA GLN A 357 -13.25 9.50 7.48
C GLN A 357 -13.57 9.61 5.99
N LYS A 358 -13.04 10.66 5.30
CA LYS A 358 -13.26 10.86 3.86
C LYS A 358 -12.62 9.74 3.05
N LEU A 359 -11.42 9.30 3.43
CA LEU A 359 -10.76 8.17 2.80
C LEU A 359 -11.56 6.86 2.99
N VAL A 360 -12.07 6.59 4.20
CA VAL A 360 -12.92 5.41 4.47
C VAL A 360 -14.17 5.44 3.62
N HIS A 361 -14.87 6.58 3.56
CA HIS A 361 -16.07 6.71 2.72
C HIS A 361 -15.78 6.45 1.24
N ALA A 362 -14.72 7.03 0.71
CA ALA A 362 -14.32 6.84 -0.69
C ALA A 362 -14.02 5.37 -1.00
N LEU A 363 -13.27 4.69 -0.12
CA LEU A 363 -12.94 3.27 -0.28
C LEU A 363 -14.17 2.36 -0.23
N LEU A 364 -15.15 2.66 0.64
CA LEU A 364 -16.37 1.85 0.78
C LEU A 364 -17.43 2.15 -0.29
N ALA A 365 -17.30 3.23 -1.04
CA ALA A 365 -18.20 3.57 -2.15
C ALA A 365 -17.99 2.70 -3.41
N GLY A 366 -16.96 1.84 -3.41
CA GLY A 366 -16.63 0.99 -4.55
C GLY A 366 -17.73 -0.03 -4.90
N ALA A 367 -17.86 -0.35 -6.17
CA ALA A 367 -18.79 -1.39 -6.64
C ALA A 367 -18.44 -2.75 -6.01
N GLY A 368 -19.47 -3.53 -5.68
CA GLY A 368 -19.30 -4.85 -5.04
C GLY A 368 -19.09 -4.80 -3.53
N ILE A 369 -19.21 -3.63 -2.89
CA ILE A 369 -19.11 -3.47 -1.44
C ILE A 369 -20.49 -3.12 -0.85
N ARG A 370 -20.90 -3.88 0.15
CA ARG A 370 -22.09 -3.61 0.97
C ARG A 370 -21.67 -3.40 2.41
N THR A 371 -22.10 -2.33 3.04
CA THR A 371 -21.80 -2.02 4.45
C THR A 371 -23.04 -2.16 5.32
N LEU A 372 -22.94 -2.89 6.43
CA LEU A 372 -23.95 -3.05 7.45
C LEU A 372 -23.38 -2.55 8.79
N LEU A 373 -23.99 -1.53 9.34
CA LEU A 373 -23.58 -0.84 10.56
C LEU A 373 -24.52 -1.16 11.74
N GLY A 374 -24.03 -1.01 12.96
CA GLY A 374 -24.78 -1.34 14.17
C GLY A 374 -24.95 -2.86 14.38
N VAL A 375 -24.07 -3.66 13.78
CA VAL A 375 -24.11 -5.12 13.85
C VAL A 375 -22.89 -5.61 14.63
N ASP A 376 -23.13 -6.01 15.88
CA ASP A 376 -22.09 -6.55 16.76
C ASP A 376 -21.91 -8.05 16.53
N ILE A 377 -20.72 -8.43 16.10
CA ILE A 377 -20.36 -9.81 15.80
C ILE A 377 -19.67 -10.45 17.00
N ASP A 378 -20.26 -11.54 17.48
CA ASP A 378 -19.75 -12.29 18.62
C ASP A 378 -18.77 -13.39 18.22
N ARG A 379 -19.08 -14.16 17.15
CA ARG A 379 -18.26 -15.33 16.77
C ARG A 379 -18.34 -15.68 15.30
N LEU A 380 -17.33 -16.42 14.85
CA LEU A 380 -17.28 -17.12 13.57
C LEU A 380 -17.54 -18.60 13.82
N GLN A 381 -18.46 -19.19 13.08
CA GLN A 381 -18.73 -20.62 13.12
C GLN A 381 -18.41 -21.24 11.77
N ARG A 382 -17.51 -22.24 11.77
CA ARG A 382 -17.17 -22.99 10.55
C ARG A 382 -18.30 -23.95 10.20
N ILE A 383 -18.72 -23.92 8.95
CA ILE A 383 -19.64 -24.93 8.38
C ILE A 383 -18.79 -26.10 7.89
N PRO A 384 -19.10 -27.35 8.30
CA PRO A 384 -18.41 -28.52 7.76
C PRO A 384 -18.60 -28.63 6.25
N GLY A 385 -17.53 -28.91 5.50
CA GLY A 385 -17.55 -29.05 4.05
C GLY A 385 -16.15 -29.10 3.47
N VAL A 386 -16.06 -29.30 2.13
CA VAL A 386 -14.79 -29.40 1.41
C VAL A 386 -14.10 -28.04 1.31
N GLU A 387 -14.88 -26.96 1.10
CA GLU A 387 -14.38 -25.59 1.06
C GLU A 387 -14.60 -24.91 2.42
N PRO A 388 -13.70 -23.99 2.83
CA PRO A 388 -13.90 -23.22 4.04
C PRO A 388 -15.12 -22.29 3.87
N LEU A 389 -16.17 -22.52 4.66
CA LEU A 389 -17.34 -21.66 4.73
C LEU A 389 -17.57 -21.26 6.18
N TRP A 390 -17.73 -19.98 6.42
CA TRP A 390 -17.90 -19.40 7.75
C TRP A 390 -19.23 -18.67 7.88
N GLN A 391 -19.96 -18.96 8.94
CA GLN A 391 -21.08 -18.11 9.41
C GLN A 391 -20.56 -17.06 10.37
N VAL A 392 -20.96 -15.82 10.14
CA VAL A 392 -20.66 -14.68 10.99
C VAL A 392 -21.90 -14.41 11.86
N GLN A 393 -21.77 -14.60 13.18
CA GLN A 393 -22.90 -14.64 14.09
C GLN A 393 -22.85 -13.56 15.18
N THR A 394 -24.02 -13.05 15.55
CA THR A 394 -24.22 -12.20 16.74
C THR A 394 -24.23 -13.04 18.02
N ALA A 395 -24.23 -12.39 19.19
CA ALA A 395 -24.34 -13.04 20.49
C ALA A 395 -25.65 -13.84 20.66
N SER A 396 -26.75 -13.46 19.99
CA SER A 396 -27.99 -14.21 19.95
C SER A 396 -27.95 -15.47 19.08
N GLY A 397 -26.85 -15.71 18.37
CA GLY A 397 -26.70 -16.82 17.42
C GLY A 397 -27.28 -16.54 16.02
N GLN A 398 -27.77 -15.33 15.77
CA GLN A 398 -28.26 -14.95 14.45
C GLN A 398 -27.10 -14.91 13.45
N CYS A 399 -27.21 -15.67 12.35
CA CYS A 399 -26.29 -15.59 11.23
C CYS A 399 -26.56 -14.31 10.41
N ILE A 400 -25.57 -13.43 10.31
CA ILE A 400 -25.66 -12.17 9.55
C ILE A 400 -25.18 -12.36 8.13
N ALA A 401 -24.13 -13.17 7.93
CA ALA A 401 -23.56 -13.44 6.62
C ALA A 401 -22.80 -14.76 6.59
N GLU A 402 -22.65 -15.32 5.39
CA GLU A 402 -21.80 -16.47 5.11
C GLU A 402 -20.75 -16.11 4.06
N ALA A 403 -19.51 -16.53 4.28
CA ALA A 403 -18.40 -16.24 3.37
C ALA A 403 -17.32 -17.33 3.40
N THR A 404 -16.64 -17.47 2.27
CA THR A 404 -15.46 -18.33 2.14
C THR A 404 -14.18 -17.62 2.62
N LEU A 405 -14.21 -16.29 2.67
CA LEU A 405 -13.14 -15.43 3.17
C LEU A 405 -13.69 -14.48 4.24
N VAL A 406 -13.07 -14.46 5.42
CA VAL A 406 -13.35 -13.51 6.49
C VAL A 406 -12.09 -12.71 6.78
N VAL A 407 -12.18 -11.38 6.79
CA VAL A 407 -11.08 -10.48 7.16
C VAL A 407 -11.43 -9.75 8.44
N LEU A 408 -10.66 -9.96 9.49
CA LEU A 408 -10.80 -9.29 10.77
C LEU A 408 -9.99 -7.98 10.75
N ALA A 409 -10.70 -6.86 10.76
CA ALA A 409 -10.17 -5.50 10.75
C ALA A 409 -10.74 -4.64 11.89
N ALA A 410 -11.21 -5.30 12.97
CA ALA A 410 -11.84 -4.69 14.13
C ALA A 410 -10.84 -4.12 15.16
N GLY A 411 -9.60 -3.82 14.74
CA GLY A 411 -8.58 -3.30 15.64
C GLY A 411 -8.29 -4.24 16.79
N PHE A 412 -8.34 -3.74 18.02
CA PHE A 412 -8.05 -4.52 19.23
C PHE A 412 -9.07 -5.65 19.45
N ASP A 413 -10.34 -5.45 19.09
CA ASP A 413 -11.42 -6.43 19.28
C ASP A 413 -11.25 -7.68 18.41
N SER A 414 -10.39 -7.65 17.40
CA SER A 414 -10.08 -8.80 16.55
C SER A 414 -9.55 -9.99 17.35
N ALA A 415 -8.78 -9.76 18.44
CA ALA A 415 -8.27 -10.84 19.29
C ALA A 415 -9.39 -11.51 20.08
N ALA A 416 -10.32 -10.73 20.64
CA ALA A 416 -11.46 -11.25 21.39
C ALA A 416 -12.38 -12.07 20.48
N LEU A 417 -12.63 -11.61 19.26
CA LEU A 417 -13.47 -12.32 18.28
C LEU A 417 -12.85 -13.69 17.90
N ILE A 418 -11.55 -13.77 17.63
CA ILE A 418 -10.87 -15.03 17.38
C ILE A 418 -10.96 -15.97 18.59
N ASN A 419 -10.77 -15.45 19.81
CA ASN A 419 -10.84 -16.26 21.01
C ASN A 419 -12.23 -16.88 21.23
N ARG A 420 -13.31 -16.14 20.94
CA ARG A 420 -14.70 -16.65 21.01
C ARG A 420 -15.03 -17.61 19.87
N SER A 421 -14.33 -17.51 18.74
CA SER A 421 -14.54 -18.31 17.52
C SER A 421 -13.74 -19.61 17.50
N ARG A 422 -12.98 -19.92 18.54
CA ARG A 422 -12.08 -21.11 18.56
C ARG A 422 -12.87 -22.38 18.33
N VAL A 423 -12.46 -23.11 17.30
CA VAL A 423 -12.82 -24.52 17.13
C VAL A 423 -12.09 -25.32 18.20
N ALA A 424 -12.77 -26.25 18.87
CA ALA A 424 -12.16 -27.18 19.83
C ALA A 424 -10.88 -27.78 19.20
N HIS A 425 -9.74 -27.68 19.91
CA HIS A 425 -8.40 -28.14 19.50
C HIS A 425 -7.59 -27.22 18.56
N SER A 426 -7.98 -25.94 18.35
CA SER A 426 -7.10 -25.03 17.60
C SER A 426 -5.91 -24.58 18.44
N SER A 427 -4.69 -24.78 17.91
CA SER A 427 -3.41 -24.33 18.51
C SER A 427 -3.14 -22.84 18.26
N VAL A 428 -4.13 -22.08 17.77
CA VAL A 428 -3.95 -20.66 17.45
C VAL A 428 -3.58 -19.89 18.72
N THR A 429 -2.34 -19.43 18.77
CA THR A 429 -1.85 -18.56 19.84
C THR A 429 -2.65 -17.24 19.81
N ALA A 430 -2.96 -16.70 20.96
CA ALA A 430 -3.62 -15.39 21.06
C ALA A 430 -2.81 -14.33 20.30
N MET A 431 -3.49 -13.49 19.52
CA MET A 431 -2.82 -12.36 18.86
C MET A 431 -2.31 -11.39 19.93
N PRO A 432 -1.00 -11.05 19.91
CA PRO A 432 -0.43 -10.12 20.91
C PRO A 432 -0.78 -8.68 20.54
N LEU A 433 -2.04 -8.29 20.74
CA LEU A 433 -2.53 -6.96 20.46
C LEU A 433 -2.56 -6.12 21.72
N GLN A 434 -2.16 -4.86 21.62
CA GLN A 434 -2.21 -3.87 22.68
C GLN A 434 -3.15 -2.73 22.32
N ALA A 435 -4.09 -2.42 23.22
CA ALA A 435 -4.94 -1.25 23.12
C ALA A 435 -4.14 -0.01 23.55
N ILE A 436 -4.22 1.06 22.75
CA ILE A 436 -3.56 2.33 23.03
C ILE A 436 -4.56 3.45 22.83
N ARG A 437 -5.11 3.94 23.93
CA ARG A 437 -5.99 5.11 23.90
C ARG A 437 -5.20 6.37 23.56
N GLY A 438 -5.80 7.26 22.78
CA GLY A 438 -5.26 8.58 22.49
C GLY A 438 -6.36 9.60 22.34
N GLN A 439 -6.21 10.72 23.04
CA GLN A 439 -7.08 11.89 22.94
C GLN A 439 -6.37 13.02 22.21
N LEU A 440 -7.12 13.82 21.51
CA LEU A 440 -6.64 15.04 20.82
C LEU A 440 -7.57 16.21 21.11
N ALA A 441 -7.04 17.42 20.96
CA ALA A 441 -7.74 18.69 21.04
C ALA A 441 -7.78 19.33 19.65
N TRP A 442 -8.90 19.95 19.29
CA TRP A 442 -9.06 20.65 18.03
C TRP A 442 -10.12 21.75 18.13
N GLY A 443 -10.05 22.74 17.26
CA GLY A 443 -11.01 23.85 17.30
C GLY A 443 -10.87 24.78 16.13
N VAL A 444 -11.76 25.79 16.04
CA VAL A 444 -11.66 26.85 15.04
C VAL A 444 -10.38 27.64 15.27
N ALA A 445 -9.65 27.95 14.21
CA ALA A 445 -8.44 28.75 14.30
C ALA A 445 -8.81 30.23 14.58
N PRO A 446 -8.36 30.82 15.72
CA PRO A 446 -8.53 32.27 15.95
C PRO A 446 -7.84 33.07 14.85
N ARG A 447 -8.38 34.23 14.51
CA ARG A 447 -7.86 35.09 13.41
C ARG A 447 -6.46 35.61 13.68
N ASP A 448 -6.11 35.80 14.93
CA ASP A 448 -4.83 36.33 15.45
C ASP A 448 -3.90 35.21 15.93
N ALA A 449 -4.27 33.94 15.75
CA ALA A 449 -3.45 32.81 16.18
C ALA A 449 -2.13 32.74 15.37
N ILE A 450 -1.03 32.55 16.09
CA ILE A 450 0.29 32.30 15.51
C ILE A 450 0.39 30.79 15.16
N LEU A 451 0.13 30.48 13.92
CA LEU A 451 0.15 29.08 13.43
C LEU A 451 1.30 28.85 12.46
N PRO A 452 1.95 27.65 12.49
CA PRO A 452 2.94 27.31 11.48
C PRO A 452 2.27 27.10 10.11
N ALA A 453 3.04 27.26 9.03
CA ALA A 453 2.53 27.11 7.66
C ALA A 453 2.20 25.65 7.30
N SER A 454 2.83 24.68 7.96
CA SER A 454 2.71 23.24 7.68
C SER A 454 2.51 22.44 8.97
N PRO A 455 1.99 21.21 8.88
CA PRO A 455 1.91 20.32 10.03
C PRO A 455 3.27 20.07 10.68
N VAL A 456 3.27 19.94 12.01
CA VAL A 456 4.48 19.74 12.81
C VAL A 456 4.35 18.47 13.66
N ASN A 457 5.33 17.57 13.55
CA ASN A 457 5.51 16.40 14.42
C ASN A 457 6.66 16.63 15.40
N GLY A 458 6.59 15.98 16.55
CA GLY A 458 7.64 16.00 17.59
C GLY A 458 7.09 15.45 18.88
N ASP A 459 7.03 16.24 19.94
CA ASP A 459 6.28 15.89 21.16
C ASP A 459 4.77 16.07 20.91
N GLY A 460 4.20 15.08 20.22
CA GLY A 460 2.87 15.13 19.63
C GLY A 460 2.87 15.57 18.17
N SER A 461 1.68 15.84 17.66
CA SER A 461 1.43 16.22 16.26
C SER A 461 0.50 17.43 16.22
N PHE A 462 0.87 18.45 15.49
CA PHE A 462 0.06 19.65 15.31
C PHE A 462 -0.29 19.85 13.84
N VAL A 463 -1.59 19.97 13.52
CA VAL A 463 -2.10 20.39 12.20
C VAL A 463 -2.59 21.83 12.34
N PRO A 464 -1.97 22.80 11.68
CA PRO A 464 -2.29 24.22 11.88
C PRO A 464 -3.60 24.64 11.23
N SER A 465 -3.96 23.99 10.11
CA SER A 465 -5.13 24.39 9.34
C SER A 465 -5.67 23.21 8.54
N PHE A 466 -6.97 22.95 8.72
CA PHE A 466 -7.75 22.09 7.84
C PHE A 466 -9.21 22.57 7.83
N PRO A 467 -9.91 22.51 6.68
CA PRO A 467 -11.30 22.96 6.59
C PRO A 467 -12.24 21.96 7.27
N ALA A 468 -13.13 22.46 8.13
CA ALA A 468 -14.20 21.65 8.71
C ALA A 468 -15.43 22.54 8.98
N PRO A 469 -16.66 21.99 9.15
CA PRO A 469 -17.82 22.77 9.53
C PRO A 469 -17.59 23.50 10.84
N GLN A 470 -18.06 24.76 10.94
CA GLN A 470 -18.00 25.52 12.18
C GLN A 470 -18.77 24.83 13.29
N ASP A 471 -19.97 24.30 12.97
CA ASP A 471 -20.74 23.42 13.85
C ASP A 471 -20.68 21.99 13.32
N PRO A 472 -20.16 21.01 14.10
CA PRO A 472 -20.12 19.61 13.69
C PRO A 472 -21.51 19.00 13.47
N ALA A 473 -22.57 19.54 14.07
CA ALA A 473 -23.93 19.10 13.86
C ALA A 473 -24.52 19.60 12.54
N SER A 474 -23.91 20.63 11.92
CA SER A 474 -24.34 21.15 10.64
C SER A 474 -24.05 20.15 9.51
N GLN A 475 -25.09 19.67 8.88
CA GLN A 475 -25.00 18.86 7.65
C GLN A 475 -24.88 19.72 6.38
N SER A 476 -25.02 21.04 6.48
CA SER A 476 -24.82 21.95 5.35
C SER A 476 -23.34 22.11 5.08
N GLY A 477 -22.84 21.61 3.94
CA GLY A 477 -21.43 21.74 3.54
C GLY A 477 -21.00 23.16 3.16
N GLN A 478 -21.70 24.20 3.59
CA GLN A 478 -21.52 25.58 3.11
C GLN A 478 -20.65 26.47 4.01
N ASP A 479 -20.52 26.18 5.32
CA ASP A 479 -19.77 27.02 6.24
C ASP A 479 -18.50 26.33 6.75
N LEU A 480 -17.55 26.06 5.84
CA LEU A 480 -16.26 25.51 6.21
C LEU A 480 -15.34 26.63 6.71
N VAL A 481 -14.81 26.44 7.91
CA VAL A 481 -13.81 27.33 8.52
C VAL A 481 -12.53 26.55 8.81
N SER A 482 -11.43 27.28 8.94
CA SER A 482 -10.14 26.69 9.29
C SER A 482 -10.14 26.22 10.74
N HIS A 483 -9.70 24.97 10.95
CA HIS A 483 -9.52 24.37 12.27
C HIS A 483 -8.06 23.99 12.47
N TRP A 484 -7.62 24.03 13.73
CA TRP A 484 -6.36 23.45 14.18
C TRP A 484 -6.60 22.12 14.92
N LEU A 485 -5.57 21.28 15.01
CA LEU A 485 -5.60 20.06 15.79
C LEU A 485 -4.26 19.81 16.47
N MET A 486 -4.30 19.46 17.78
CA MET A 486 -3.17 18.99 18.56
C MET A 486 -3.45 17.59 19.12
N GLY A 487 -2.54 16.67 18.94
CA GLY A 487 -2.67 15.29 19.42
C GLY A 487 -1.34 14.53 19.43
N ALA A 488 -1.29 13.40 20.07
CA ALA A 488 -2.32 12.82 20.90
C ALA A 488 -1.75 12.41 22.25
N SER A 489 -2.62 12.23 23.24
CA SER A 489 -2.23 11.51 24.45
C SER A 489 -1.95 10.04 24.12
N PHE A 490 -1.31 9.32 25.05
CA PHE A 490 -0.86 7.95 24.81
C PHE A 490 -0.99 7.13 26.09
N GLU A 491 -2.07 6.37 26.21
CA GLU A 491 -2.33 5.47 27.35
C GLU A 491 -2.36 4.02 26.87
N ARG A 492 -1.47 3.21 27.40
CA ARG A 492 -1.40 1.78 27.09
C ARG A 492 -2.44 1.02 27.90
N ASP A 493 -2.92 -0.09 27.31
CA ASP A 493 -3.84 -1.05 27.93
C ASP A 493 -5.18 -0.44 28.35
N VAL A 494 -5.57 0.67 27.70
CA VAL A 494 -6.87 1.33 27.85
C VAL A 494 -7.70 1.14 26.57
N SER A 495 -8.82 0.46 26.69
CA SER A 495 -9.68 0.05 25.57
C SER A 495 -10.98 0.85 25.42
N ASN A 496 -11.23 1.86 26.28
CA ASN A 496 -12.33 2.80 26.12
C ASN A 496 -11.87 4.10 25.44
N ASP A 497 -12.81 4.84 24.88
CA ASP A 497 -12.59 6.13 24.22
C ASP A 497 -13.16 7.33 25.02
N ASP A 498 -13.25 7.20 26.35
CA ASP A 498 -13.73 8.25 27.24
C ASP A 498 -12.86 9.51 27.14
N ILE A 499 -13.51 10.68 27.14
CA ILE A 499 -12.83 11.96 27.16
C ILE A 499 -12.39 12.30 28.58
N LYS A 500 -11.12 12.68 28.75
CA LYS A 500 -10.53 13.06 30.03
C LYS A 500 -10.08 14.53 30.02
N ALA A 501 -10.53 15.31 31.01
CA ALA A 501 -10.13 16.72 31.12
C ALA A 501 -8.60 16.85 31.36
N ALA A 502 -7.98 15.94 32.10
CA ALA A 502 -6.55 15.93 32.34
C ALA A 502 -5.74 15.81 31.03
N ASP A 503 -6.25 15.07 30.05
CA ASP A 503 -5.59 14.95 28.73
C ASP A 503 -5.57 16.27 27.97
N GLN A 504 -6.64 17.09 28.08
CA GLN A 504 -6.67 18.41 27.46
C GLN A 504 -5.55 19.32 27.99
N LEU A 505 -5.34 19.32 29.31
CA LEU A 505 -4.27 20.08 29.94
C LEU A 505 -2.89 19.55 29.52
N ALA A 506 -2.71 18.21 29.48
CA ALA A 506 -1.48 17.59 29.03
C ALA A 506 -1.16 17.93 27.57
N LEU A 507 -2.17 17.99 26.69
CA LEU A 507 -2.01 18.37 25.29
C LEU A 507 -1.56 19.83 25.14
N LEU A 508 -2.10 20.75 25.95
CA LEU A 508 -1.61 22.13 25.98
C LEU A 508 -0.16 22.20 26.45
N GLY A 509 0.23 21.40 27.45
CA GLY A 509 1.61 21.27 27.91
C GLY A 509 2.57 20.81 26.80
N ARG A 510 2.19 19.79 26.05
CA ARG A 510 2.94 19.31 24.87
C ARG A 510 3.01 20.36 23.76
N LEU A 511 1.93 21.08 23.52
CA LEU A 511 1.93 22.15 22.53
C LEU A 511 2.89 23.29 22.92
N ARG A 512 2.96 23.63 24.23
CA ARG A 512 3.95 24.59 24.76
C ARG A 512 5.40 24.15 24.51
N HIS A 513 5.67 22.86 24.63
CA HIS A 513 6.99 22.31 24.32
C HIS A 513 7.27 22.26 22.81
N LEU A 514 6.28 21.84 22.02
CA LEU A 514 6.42 21.69 20.57
C LEU A 514 6.47 23.04 19.84
N LEU A 515 5.55 23.98 20.16
CA LEU A 515 5.32 25.25 19.48
C LEU A 515 4.94 26.35 20.49
N PRO A 516 5.90 26.94 21.23
CA PRO A 516 5.59 27.86 22.32
C PRO A 516 4.71 29.06 21.94
N ALA A 517 4.99 29.71 20.80
CA ALA A 517 4.22 30.88 20.33
C ALA A 517 2.78 30.47 19.92
N THR A 518 2.62 29.34 19.25
CA THR A 518 1.31 28.77 18.91
C THR A 518 0.53 28.42 20.18
N ALA A 519 1.17 27.81 21.15
CA ALA A 519 0.54 27.46 22.41
C ALA A 519 0.03 28.69 23.15
N ALA A 520 0.84 29.76 23.21
CA ALA A 520 0.43 31.05 23.83
C ALA A 520 -0.82 31.61 23.14
N SER A 521 -0.88 31.61 21.81
CA SER A 521 -2.04 32.12 21.07
C SER A 521 -3.29 31.26 21.16
N LEU A 522 -3.14 29.94 21.44
CA LEU A 522 -4.26 28.99 21.56
C LEU A 522 -4.67 28.71 23.01
N THR A 523 -3.92 29.15 24.02
CA THR A 523 -4.24 28.95 25.46
C THR A 523 -5.69 29.35 25.79
N PRO A 524 -6.22 30.52 25.33
CA PRO A 524 -7.62 30.89 25.62
C PRO A 524 -8.62 29.84 25.12
N ALA A 525 -8.40 29.23 23.94
CA ALA A 525 -9.31 28.22 23.41
C ALA A 525 -9.38 26.96 24.30
N PHE A 526 -8.29 26.62 25.00
CA PHE A 526 -8.28 25.52 25.97
C PHE A 526 -8.96 25.92 27.30
N GLU A 527 -8.72 27.13 27.79
CA GLU A 527 -9.23 27.61 29.07
C GLU A 527 -10.72 27.95 29.02
N ASP A 528 -11.20 28.52 27.90
CA ASP A 528 -12.61 28.87 27.68
C ASP A 528 -13.48 27.71 27.22
N GLY A 529 -12.91 26.47 27.13
CA GLY A 529 -13.62 25.29 26.70
C GLY A 529 -14.00 25.26 25.20
N GLN A 530 -13.42 26.13 24.39
CA GLN A 530 -13.64 26.16 22.93
C GLN A 530 -12.88 25.06 22.20
N ALA A 531 -11.79 24.53 22.80
CA ALA A 531 -11.07 23.38 22.29
C ALA A 531 -11.88 22.11 22.50
N ARG A 532 -12.36 21.54 21.42
CA ARG A 532 -13.10 20.27 21.39
C ARG A 532 -12.13 19.12 21.65
N ALA A 533 -12.66 18.04 22.24
CA ALA A 533 -11.92 16.80 22.41
C ALA A 533 -12.43 15.69 21.49
N TRP A 534 -11.55 14.81 21.08
CA TRP A 534 -11.86 13.54 20.46
C TRP A 534 -10.90 12.47 21.01
N ALA A 535 -11.38 11.27 21.25
CA ALA A 535 -10.55 10.15 21.67
C ALA A 535 -10.84 8.90 20.85
N GLY A 536 -9.87 8.01 20.77
CA GLY A 536 -10.02 6.73 20.09
C GLY A 536 -8.94 5.74 20.52
N VAL A 537 -9.24 4.46 20.36
CA VAL A 537 -8.36 3.36 20.75
C VAL A 537 -7.62 2.82 19.52
N ARG A 538 -6.30 3.00 19.51
CA ARG A 538 -5.39 2.41 18.53
C ARG A 538 -5.06 0.98 18.93
N CYS A 539 -4.77 0.14 17.95
CA CYS A 539 -4.31 -1.23 18.16
C CYS A 539 -2.88 -1.36 17.65
N ALA A 540 -1.98 -1.85 18.47
CA ALA A 540 -0.57 -2.09 18.14
C ALA A 540 -0.18 -3.54 18.42
N SER A 541 0.88 -3.98 17.75
CA SER A 541 1.63 -5.22 18.02
C SER A 541 2.90 -4.91 18.83
N PRO A 542 3.56 -5.91 19.43
CA PRO A 542 4.79 -5.70 20.21
C PRO A 542 5.96 -5.09 19.41
N ASP A 543 6.04 -5.41 18.12
CA ASP A 543 7.07 -4.90 17.20
C ASP A 543 6.63 -3.63 16.44
N HIS A 544 5.48 -3.08 16.77
CA HIS A 544 4.88 -1.88 16.15
C HIS A 544 4.66 -1.98 14.64
N LEU A 545 4.66 -3.20 14.06
CA LEU A 545 4.33 -3.46 12.67
C LEU A 545 2.92 -4.04 12.53
N PRO A 546 2.19 -3.74 11.47
CA PRO A 546 0.88 -4.34 11.21
C PRO A 546 0.87 -5.87 11.21
N LEU A 547 -0.29 -6.46 11.51
CA LEU A 547 -0.58 -7.88 11.37
C LEU A 547 -1.49 -8.09 10.15
N VAL A 548 -0.99 -8.83 9.15
CA VAL A 548 -1.69 -9.02 7.87
C VAL A 548 -1.65 -10.49 7.43
N GLY A 549 -2.76 -10.97 6.88
CA GLY A 549 -2.86 -12.29 6.27
C GLY A 549 -3.44 -13.36 7.19
N ALA A 550 -3.26 -14.63 6.82
CA ALA A 550 -3.76 -15.76 7.59
C ALA A 550 -3.10 -15.85 8.96
N LEU A 551 -3.88 -16.17 9.97
CA LEU A 551 -3.38 -16.51 11.30
C LEU A 551 -2.86 -17.94 11.32
N ASP A 552 -3.70 -18.87 10.89
CA ASP A 552 -3.41 -20.31 10.78
C ASP A 552 -4.24 -20.87 9.62
N GLU A 553 -3.57 -21.22 8.52
CA GLU A 553 -4.25 -21.75 7.33
C GLU A 553 -4.85 -23.15 7.55
N THR A 554 -4.41 -23.86 8.56
CA THR A 554 -4.88 -25.22 8.89
C THR A 554 -6.08 -25.17 9.82
N ALA A 555 -5.98 -24.45 10.92
CA ALA A 555 -7.02 -24.38 11.93
C ALA A 555 -8.16 -23.41 11.55
N LEU A 556 -7.83 -22.31 10.85
CA LEU A 556 -8.75 -21.23 10.47
C LEU A 556 -8.63 -20.93 8.96
N PRO A 557 -8.86 -21.93 8.07
CA PRO A 557 -8.73 -21.69 6.63
C PRO A 557 -9.73 -20.64 6.16
N GLY A 558 -9.27 -19.66 5.39
CA GLY A 558 -10.08 -18.54 4.90
C GLY A 558 -10.32 -17.41 5.91
N VAL A 559 -9.78 -17.49 7.14
CA VAL A 559 -9.81 -16.38 8.11
C VAL A 559 -8.47 -15.64 8.09
N HIS A 560 -8.54 -14.36 7.79
CA HIS A 560 -7.39 -13.47 7.68
C HIS A 560 -7.56 -12.27 8.61
N VAL A 561 -6.47 -11.58 8.89
CA VAL A 561 -6.49 -10.34 9.68
C VAL A 561 -5.82 -9.21 8.92
N CYS A 562 -6.26 -7.98 9.20
CA CYS A 562 -5.59 -6.74 8.87
C CYS A 562 -5.77 -5.78 10.04
N THR A 563 -4.83 -5.79 10.98
CA THR A 563 -4.95 -5.08 12.26
C THR A 563 -3.58 -4.60 12.75
N ALA A 564 -3.52 -4.05 13.95
CA ALA A 564 -2.32 -3.54 14.60
C ALA A 564 -1.60 -2.43 13.81
N LEU A 565 -2.35 -1.54 13.15
CA LEU A 565 -1.78 -0.43 12.38
C LEU A 565 -1.16 0.67 13.27
N GLY A 566 -1.37 0.61 14.58
CA GLY A 566 -0.86 1.56 15.58
C GLY A 566 -1.30 3.00 15.32
N SER A 567 -0.38 3.93 15.44
CA SER A 567 -0.60 5.35 15.14
C SER A 567 -0.43 5.68 13.64
N ARG A 568 -0.15 4.67 12.79
CA ARG A 568 0.14 4.84 11.36
C ARG A 568 -0.90 4.21 10.45
N GLY A 569 -2.17 4.21 10.88
CA GLY A 569 -3.28 3.65 10.09
C GLY A 569 -3.38 4.23 8.68
N LEU A 570 -3.23 5.54 8.55
CA LEU A 570 -3.21 6.24 7.25
C LEU A 570 -2.04 5.80 6.36
N THR A 571 -0.90 5.51 6.96
CA THR A 571 0.28 5.04 6.23
C THR A 571 0.13 3.59 5.78
N PHE A 572 -0.43 2.71 6.63
CA PHE A 572 -0.32 1.28 6.40
C PHE A 572 -1.58 0.61 5.84
N ALA A 573 -2.76 1.19 6.03
CA ALA A 573 -4.02 0.50 5.69
C ALA A 573 -4.07 0.02 4.22
N LEU A 574 -3.74 0.89 3.27
CA LEU A 574 -3.77 0.56 1.85
C LEU A 574 -2.67 -0.42 1.45
N LEU A 575 -1.44 -0.24 1.96
CA LEU A 575 -0.34 -1.17 1.72
C LEU A 575 -0.66 -2.57 2.25
N CYS A 576 -1.22 -2.67 3.45
CA CYS A 576 -1.61 -3.93 4.08
C CYS A 576 -2.74 -4.63 3.32
N ALA A 577 -3.72 -3.87 2.84
CA ALA A 577 -4.81 -4.39 2.04
C ALA A 577 -4.34 -4.94 0.68
N GLU A 578 -3.46 -4.22 -0.02
CA GLU A 578 -2.85 -4.69 -1.26
C GLU A 578 -1.96 -5.92 -1.04
N LEU A 579 -1.25 -5.98 0.09
CA LEU A 579 -0.44 -7.13 0.46
C LEU A 579 -1.29 -8.37 0.75
N LEU A 580 -2.39 -8.20 1.49
CA LEU A 580 -3.37 -9.27 1.77
C LEU A 580 -3.93 -9.82 0.45
N ALA A 581 -4.39 -8.93 -0.43
CA ALA A 581 -4.96 -9.31 -1.70
C ALA A 581 -3.93 -9.99 -2.62
N ALA A 582 -2.69 -9.50 -2.65
CA ALA A 582 -1.62 -10.11 -3.42
C ALA A 582 -1.30 -11.55 -2.97
N TRP A 583 -1.32 -11.83 -1.66
CA TRP A 583 -1.16 -13.19 -1.15
C TRP A 583 -2.35 -14.11 -1.51
N LEU A 584 -3.58 -13.58 -1.47
CA LEU A 584 -4.79 -14.34 -1.82
C LEU A 584 -4.86 -14.70 -3.31
N HIS A 585 -4.30 -13.85 -4.17
CA HIS A 585 -4.42 -13.97 -5.62
C HIS A 585 -3.12 -14.39 -6.33
N ASP A 586 -2.06 -14.75 -5.59
CA ASP A 586 -0.72 -15.05 -6.13
C ASP A 586 -0.17 -13.92 -7.04
N GLU A 587 -0.47 -12.67 -6.69
CA GLU A 587 -0.04 -11.49 -7.42
C GLU A 587 1.39 -11.07 -7.03
N PRO A 588 2.07 -10.27 -7.86
CA PRO A 588 3.30 -9.58 -7.45
C PRO A 588 3.09 -8.80 -6.16
N LEU A 589 3.97 -9.00 -5.18
CA LEU A 589 3.86 -8.31 -3.89
C LEU A 589 4.14 -6.80 -4.06
N PRO A 590 3.45 -5.93 -3.29
CA PRO A 590 3.67 -4.47 -3.36
C PRO A 590 5.00 -4.02 -2.74
N VAL A 591 5.68 -4.89 -2.01
CA VAL A 591 6.97 -4.68 -1.36
C VAL A 591 7.84 -5.93 -1.48
N GLU A 592 9.13 -5.81 -1.17
CA GLU A 592 10.05 -6.94 -1.19
C GLU A 592 9.57 -8.07 -0.26
N LYS A 593 9.81 -9.29 -0.67
CA LYS A 593 9.43 -10.53 0.04
C LYS A 593 9.79 -10.50 1.52
N ARG A 594 10.97 -9.96 1.89
CA ARG A 594 11.43 -9.86 3.28
C ARG A 594 10.57 -8.87 4.07
N LEU A 595 10.28 -7.70 3.50
CA LEU A 595 9.41 -6.69 4.12
C LEU A 595 7.96 -7.21 4.25
N ALA A 596 7.45 -7.85 3.21
CA ALA A 596 6.13 -8.51 3.27
C ALA A 596 6.08 -9.56 4.39
N GLY A 597 7.15 -10.36 4.54
CA GLY A 597 7.28 -11.36 5.59
C GLY A 597 7.19 -10.79 7.00
N SER A 598 7.75 -9.59 7.24
CA SER A 598 7.68 -8.91 8.55
C SER A 598 6.28 -8.45 8.93
N LEU A 599 5.33 -8.44 8.00
CA LEU A 599 3.93 -8.06 8.26
C LEU A 599 3.01 -9.28 8.44
N ARG A 600 3.49 -10.52 8.22
CA ARG A 600 2.64 -11.71 8.36
C ARG A 600 2.07 -11.84 9.77
N ALA A 601 0.77 -12.10 9.85
CA ALA A 601 0.09 -12.31 11.12
C ALA A 601 0.65 -13.53 11.87
N SER A 602 1.07 -14.57 11.15
CA SER A 602 1.65 -15.80 11.71
C SER A 602 3.05 -15.64 12.32
N ARG A 603 3.70 -14.44 12.18
CA ARG A 603 5.07 -14.24 12.71
C ARG A 603 5.21 -14.37 14.24
N PHE A 604 4.11 -14.23 14.96
CA PHE A 604 4.05 -14.41 16.42
C PHE A 604 3.57 -15.81 16.84
N GLN A 605 3.21 -16.67 15.90
CA GLN A 605 2.89 -18.05 16.22
C GLN A 605 4.20 -18.82 16.43
N LYS A 606 4.31 -19.50 17.56
CA LYS A 606 5.44 -20.41 17.80
C LYS A 606 5.28 -21.57 16.84
N ILE A 607 6.31 -21.80 16.02
CA ILE A 607 6.45 -22.99 15.15
C ILE A 607 6.60 -24.22 16.06
#